data_64fdf5bfb976d04f068bb73f04fa886d
#
_entry.id   64fdf5bfb976d04f068bb73f04fa886d
#
_cell.length_a   1.000
_cell.length_b   1.000
_cell.length_c   1.000
_cell.angle_alpha   90.00
_cell.angle_beta   90.00
_cell.angle_gamma   90.00
#
_symmetry.space_group_name_H-M   'P 1'
#
loop_
_entity.id
_entity.type
_entity.pdbx_description
1 polymer ?
#
loop_
_entity_poly.entity_id
_entity_poly.type
_entity_poly.pdbx_seq_one_letter_code
_entity_poly.pdbx_strand_id
1 'polypeptide(L)'
;MRYSDLTSEELWKHMLPGDNLALDAIVKRHYNLLYQYGCKFTRDAALVKDCIQDLFLYIWQKRHAINETASVEHYLMKALRRRLERGLTKTGATEGIGFLELKDTGATPDDIIIQQEQKTALADKIKQCIGLLSKRQQEIIYLRFYLNASAGEIADIMQLNRQSVYNLLQDALNKLRQHTGAYFKPALALSIILILVLSQL
;
A
#
# COMPACT_ATOMS: atom_id res chain seq x y z
N MET A 1 14.05 28.00 5.06
CA MET A 1 14.09 26.55 5.28
C MET A 1 13.37 25.87 4.11
N ARG A 2 13.97 24.89 3.44
CA ARG A 2 13.30 24.21 2.31
C ARG A 2 12.62 22.97 2.86
N TYR A 3 11.30 22.90 2.78
CA TYR A 3 10.52 21.72 3.21
C TYR A 3 10.87 20.45 2.44
N SER A 4 11.50 20.57 1.27
CA SER A 4 12.03 19.43 0.49
C SER A 4 13.10 18.64 1.21
N ASP A 5 13.87 19.30 2.09
CA ASP A 5 15.05 18.71 2.74
C ASP A 5 14.72 18.06 4.09
N LEU A 6 13.49 18.29 4.59
CA LEU A 6 13.01 17.71 5.84
C LEU A 6 12.48 16.30 5.64
N THR A 7 12.65 15.43 6.66
CA THR A 7 11.99 14.13 6.71
C THR A 7 10.49 14.28 6.89
N SER A 8 9.72 13.22 6.65
CA SER A 8 8.27 13.25 6.86
C SER A 8 7.91 13.48 8.33
N GLU A 9 8.71 12.96 9.25
CA GLU A 9 8.55 13.11 10.69
C GLU A 9 8.84 14.55 11.16
N GLU A 10 9.84 15.21 10.58
CA GLU A 10 10.12 16.63 10.81
C GLU A 10 9.00 17.51 10.28
N LEU A 11 8.52 17.23 9.05
CA LEU A 11 7.35 17.93 8.48
C LEU A 11 6.11 17.75 9.36
N TRP A 12 5.91 16.55 9.91
CA TRP A 12 4.80 16.27 10.83
C TRP A 12 4.87 17.15 12.09
N LYS A 13 6.06 17.26 12.70
CA LYS A 13 6.28 18.14 13.85
C LYS A 13 5.99 19.60 13.55
N HIS A 14 6.35 20.08 12.37
CA HIS A 14 6.02 21.44 11.93
C HIS A 14 4.52 21.63 11.64
N MET A 15 3.86 20.63 11.11
CA MET A 15 2.42 20.65 10.81
C MET A 15 1.55 20.71 12.07
N LEU A 16 1.93 20.01 13.16
CA LEU A 16 1.13 19.95 14.38
C LEU A 16 0.80 21.31 14.99
N PRO A 17 1.74 22.28 15.11
CA PRO A 17 1.42 23.62 15.59
C PRO A 17 0.68 24.49 14.58
N GLY A 18 0.50 24.05 13.32
CA GLY A 18 -0.32 24.76 12.33
C GLY A 18 0.42 25.26 11.09
N ASP A 19 1.62 24.74 10.79
CA ASP A 19 2.33 25.06 9.54
C ASP A 19 1.66 24.36 8.35
N ASN A 20 0.93 25.14 7.54
CA ASN A 20 0.22 24.63 6.35
C ASN A 20 1.18 24.24 5.22
N LEU A 21 2.36 24.85 5.12
CA LEU A 21 3.35 24.49 4.11
C LEU A 21 3.98 23.11 4.43
N ALA A 22 4.15 22.80 5.71
CA ALA A 22 4.56 21.46 6.14
C ALA A 22 3.51 20.40 5.78
N LEU A 23 2.21 20.70 5.95
CA LEU A 23 1.14 19.82 5.50
C LEU A 23 1.17 19.61 3.98
N ASP A 24 1.30 20.68 3.20
CA ASP A 24 1.38 20.60 1.74
C ASP A 24 2.55 19.72 1.28
N ALA A 25 3.71 19.83 1.94
CA ALA A 25 4.87 18.98 1.66
C ALA A 25 4.61 17.51 1.99
N ILE A 26 3.90 17.21 3.10
CA ILE A 26 3.50 15.84 3.46
C ILE A 26 2.53 15.29 2.40
N VAL A 27 1.52 16.07 2.00
CA VAL A 27 0.55 15.67 0.96
C VAL A 27 1.29 15.33 -0.32
N LYS A 28 2.12 16.21 -0.84
CA LYS A 28 2.88 16.00 -2.09
C LYS A 28 3.75 14.75 -2.04
N ARG A 29 4.39 14.49 -0.90
CA ARG A 29 5.29 13.35 -0.72
C ARG A 29 4.56 12.01 -0.68
N HIS A 30 3.39 11.96 -0.01
CA HIS A 30 2.71 10.69 0.27
C HIS A 30 1.49 10.42 -0.62
N TYR A 31 1.01 11.40 -1.40
CA TYR A 31 -0.21 11.27 -2.18
C TYR A 31 -0.18 10.07 -3.15
N ASN A 32 0.88 9.96 -3.94
CA ASN A 32 0.99 8.89 -4.94
C ASN A 32 0.99 7.50 -4.28
N LEU A 33 1.75 7.33 -3.19
CA LEU A 33 1.79 6.07 -2.44
C LEU A 33 0.40 5.71 -1.90
N LEU A 34 -0.28 6.67 -1.28
CA LEU A 34 -1.63 6.47 -0.74
C LEU A 34 -2.64 6.15 -1.85
N TYR A 35 -2.55 6.84 -2.98
CA TYR A 35 -3.42 6.60 -4.13
C TYR A 35 -3.22 5.20 -4.71
N GLN A 36 -1.98 4.80 -4.95
CA GLN A 36 -1.66 3.46 -5.42
C GLN A 36 -2.14 2.37 -4.45
N TYR A 37 -1.94 2.57 -3.16
CA TYR A 37 -2.46 1.65 -2.13
C TYR A 37 -3.98 1.60 -2.14
N GLY A 38 -4.65 2.75 -2.21
CA GLY A 38 -6.11 2.82 -2.26
C GLY A 38 -6.71 2.11 -3.46
N CYS A 39 -6.10 2.26 -4.63
CA CYS A 39 -6.52 1.59 -5.87
C CYS A 39 -6.39 0.05 -5.81
N LYS A 40 -5.65 -0.51 -4.84
CA LYS A 40 -5.64 -1.96 -4.62
C LYS A 40 -6.95 -2.48 -4.01
N PHE A 41 -7.76 -1.62 -3.37
CA PHE A 41 -9.02 -2.01 -2.71
C PHE A 41 -10.24 -1.79 -3.56
N THR A 42 -10.19 -0.84 -4.50
CA THR A 42 -11.34 -0.48 -5.35
C THR A 42 -10.90 0.06 -6.69
N ARG A 43 -11.73 -0.14 -7.70
CA ARG A 43 -11.57 0.49 -9.02
C ARG A 43 -12.19 1.90 -9.08
N ASP A 44 -12.91 2.30 -8.05
CA ASP A 44 -13.48 3.63 -7.93
C ASP A 44 -12.38 4.63 -7.51
N ALA A 45 -11.75 5.23 -8.50
CA ALA A 45 -10.71 6.23 -8.31
C ALA A 45 -11.23 7.50 -7.61
N ALA A 46 -12.51 7.84 -7.76
CA ALA A 46 -13.12 8.98 -7.08
C ALA A 46 -13.20 8.70 -5.58
N LEU A 47 -13.71 7.54 -5.18
CA LEU A 47 -13.74 7.12 -3.78
C LEU A 47 -12.35 7.14 -3.14
N VAL A 48 -11.30 6.68 -3.85
CA VAL A 48 -9.93 6.71 -3.33
C VAL A 48 -9.46 8.15 -3.09
N LYS A 49 -9.68 9.04 -4.07
CA LYS A 49 -9.31 10.47 -3.96
C LYS A 49 -10.05 11.15 -2.81
N ASP A 50 -11.35 10.90 -2.68
CA ASP A 50 -12.16 11.44 -1.59
C ASP A 50 -11.66 10.96 -0.23
N CYS A 51 -11.35 9.67 -0.09
CA CYS A 51 -10.79 9.12 1.15
C CYS A 51 -9.44 9.75 1.52
N ILE A 52 -8.58 10.05 0.54
CA ILE A 52 -7.30 10.72 0.76
C ILE A 52 -7.52 12.20 1.15
N GLN A 53 -8.41 12.89 0.48
CA GLN A 53 -8.75 14.27 0.81
C GLN A 53 -9.32 14.38 2.23
N ASP A 54 -10.29 13.56 2.57
CA ASP A 54 -10.88 13.47 3.90
C ASP A 54 -9.84 13.12 4.97
N LEU A 55 -8.85 12.28 4.63
CA LEU A 55 -7.75 11.95 5.53
C LEU A 55 -6.95 13.19 5.91
N PHE A 56 -6.51 13.98 4.93
CA PHE A 56 -5.68 15.15 5.17
C PHE A 56 -6.47 16.30 5.81
N LEU A 57 -7.74 16.47 5.44
CA LEU A 57 -8.65 17.41 6.11
C LEU A 57 -8.83 17.06 7.59
N TYR A 58 -9.05 15.79 7.89
CA TYR A 58 -9.16 15.33 9.28
C TYR A 58 -7.88 15.56 10.08
N ILE A 59 -6.71 15.25 9.50
CA ILE A 59 -5.42 15.48 10.14
C ILE A 59 -5.27 16.98 10.48
N TRP A 60 -5.56 17.86 9.52
CA TRP A 60 -5.46 19.29 9.72
C TRP A 60 -6.40 19.80 10.82
N GLN A 61 -7.66 19.37 10.79
CA GLN A 61 -8.66 19.77 11.78
C GLN A 61 -8.32 19.27 13.19
N LYS A 62 -7.76 18.08 13.30
CA LYS A 62 -7.42 17.42 14.57
C LYS A 62 -5.95 17.52 14.97
N ARG A 63 -5.15 18.34 14.27
CA ARG A 63 -3.70 18.41 14.48
C ARG A 63 -3.27 18.65 15.93
N HIS A 64 -4.04 19.44 16.70
CA HIS A 64 -3.76 19.72 18.11
C HIS A 64 -4.04 18.51 19.05
N ALA A 65 -4.80 17.52 18.57
CA ALA A 65 -5.13 16.29 19.30
C ALA A 65 -4.35 15.07 18.79
N ILE A 66 -3.54 15.25 17.74
CA ILE A 66 -2.72 14.19 17.15
C ILE A 66 -1.31 14.30 17.72
N ASN A 67 -0.76 13.18 18.16
CA ASN A 67 0.61 13.11 18.67
C ASN A 67 1.63 12.98 17.53
N GLU A 68 2.89 13.23 17.87
CA GLU A 68 4.01 12.84 17.00
C GLU A 68 3.96 11.34 16.70
N THR A 69 4.43 10.97 15.53
CA THR A 69 4.48 9.56 15.10
C THR A 69 5.91 9.20 14.69
N ALA A 70 6.28 7.95 14.96
CA ALA A 70 7.57 7.40 14.55
C ALA A 70 7.65 7.14 13.03
N SER A 71 6.48 7.01 12.36
CA SER A 71 6.38 6.86 10.92
C SER A 71 5.09 7.51 10.42
N VAL A 72 5.25 8.62 9.72
CA VAL A 72 4.14 9.35 9.08
C VAL A 72 3.49 8.48 8.01
N GLU A 73 4.29 7.77 7.22
CA GLU A 73 3.80 6.88 6.17
C GLU A 73 2.86 5.80 6.72
N HIS A 74 3.29 5.06 7.76
CA HIS A 74 2.45 4.01 8.35
C HIS A 74 1.20 4.58 9.02
N TYR A 75 1.30 5.76 9.65
CA TYR A 75 0.12 6.45 10.19
C TYR A 75 -0.90 6.75 9.09
N LEU A 76 -0.45 7.32 7.97
CA LEU A 76 -1.31 7.66 6.83
C LEU A 76 -1.94 6.42 6.19
N MET A 77 -1.16 5.35 6.00
CA MET A 77 -1.64 4.08 5.46
C MET A 77 -2.74 3.46 6.33
N LYS A 78 -2.50 3.38 7.65
CA LYS A 78 -3.50 2.90 8.62
C LYS A 78 -4.78 3.73 8.59
N ALA A 79 -4.64 5.04 8.54
CA ALA A 79 -5.78 5.95 8.54
C ALA A 79 -6.57 5.90 7.21
N LEU A 80 -5.87 5.79 6.06
CA LEU A 80 -6.50 5.61 4.76
C LEU A 80 -7.25 4.28 4.68
N ARG A 81 -6.62 3.18 5.09
CA ARG A 81 -7.24 1.86 5.09
C ARG A 81 -8.58 1.86 5.82
N ARG A 82 -8.64 2.48 7.01
CA ARG A 82 -9.89 2.60 7.79
C ARG A 82 -10.96 3.43 7.09
N ARG A 83 -10.57 4.45 6.29
CA ARG A 83 -11.52 5.25 5.51
C ARG A 83 -12.07 4.48 4.32
N LEU A 84 -11.20 3.78 3.60
CA LEU A 84 -11.60 2.91 2.51
C LEU A 84 -12.57 1.82 3.01
N GLU A 85 -12.28 1.21 4.17
CA GLU A 85 -13.17 0.23 4.81
C GLU A 85 -14.59 0.78 5.00
N ARG A 86 -14.68 1.95 5.58
CA ARG A 86 -15.99 2.59 5.81
C ARG A 86 -16.65 3.02 4.50
N GLY A 87 -15.89 3.52 3.54
CA GLY A 87 -16.40 3.92 2.22
C GLY A 87 -16.97 2.73 1.46
N LEU A 88 -16.23 1.64 1.38
CA LEU A 88 -16.64 0.42 0.68
C LEU A 88 -17.85 -0.26 1.36
N THR A 89 -17.92 -0.26 2.68
CA THR A 89 -19.07 -0.80 3.40
C THR A 89 -20.36 0.00 3.10
N LYS A 90 -20.26 1.33 2.98
CA LYS A 90 -21.40 2.19 2.63
C LYS A 90 -21.91 1.96 1.21
N THR A 91 -21.06 1.58 0.28
CA THR A 91 -21.45 1.29 -1.11
C THR A 91 -21.98 -0.13 -1.31
N GLY A 92 -22.18 -0.90 -0.24
CA GLY A 92 -22.72 -2.26 -0.31
C GLY A 92 -21.72 -3.31 -0.79
N ALA A 93 -20.43 -2.98 -0.91
CA ALA A 93 -19.38 -3.94 -1.16
C ALA A 93 -19.13 -4.78 0.10
N THR A 94 -19.98 -5.79 0.31
CA THR A 94 -20.04 -6.65 1.52
C THR A 94 -18.90 -7.67 1.60
N GLU A 95 -18.09 -7.79 0.57
CA GLU A 95 -16.87 -8.62 0.65
C GLU A 95 -15.81 -7.88 1.44
N GLY A 96 -15.37 -8.50 2.54
CA GLY A 96 -14.39 -7.93 3.48
C GLY A 96 -13.22 -7.26 2.77
N ILE A 97 -12.73 -6.17 3.36
CA ILE A 97 -11.62 -5.36 2.85
C ILE A 97 -10.41 -6.24 2.53
N GLY A 98 -9.92 -6.07 1.34
CA GLY A 98 -8.72 -6.70 0.84
C GLY A 98 -8.45 -6.25 -0.59
N PHE A 99 -7.26 -6.52 -1.09
CA PHE A 99 -6.89 -6.14 -2.43
C PHE A 99 -7.84 -6.75 -3.47
N LEU A 100 -8.12 -6.00 -4.52
CA LEU A 100 -8.84 -6.50 -5.69
C LEU A 100 -8.10 -7.70 -6.27
N GLU A 101 -8.84 -8.69 -6.75
CA GLU A 101 -8.25 -9.74 -7.57
C GLU A 101 -7.52 -9.11 -8.77
N LEU A 102 -6.32 -9.59 -9.03
CA LEU A 102 -5.50 -9.19 -10.18
C LEU A 102 -6.10 -9.73 -11.49
N LYS A 103 -7.33 -9.34 -11.79
CA LYS A 103 -7.89 -9.45 -13.14
C LYS A 103 -7.51 -8.17 -13.87
N ASP A 104 -6.75 -8.29 -14.94
CA ASP A 104 -6.31 -7.24 -15.85
C ASP A 104 -6.89 -5.84 -15.55
N THR A 105 -6.27 -5.12 -14.65
CA THR A 105 -6.44 -3.68 -14.60
C THR A 105 -5.63 -3.14 -15.75
N GLY A 106 -6.29 -2.81 -16.85
CA GLY A 106 -5.66 -2.15 -17.97
C GLY A 106 -4.78 -1.01 -17.47
N ALA A 107 -3.48 -1.15 -17.69
CA ALA A 107 -2.56 -0.04 -17.58
C ALA A 107 -3.07 1.06 -18.51
N THR A 108 -3.00 2.30 -18.07
CA THR A 108 -3.21 3.44 -18.94
C THR A 108 -2.25 3.35 -20.13
N PRO A 109 -2.71 3.64 -21.36
CA PRO A 109 -2.00 3.26 -22.61
C PRO A 109 -0.66 3.93 -22.88
N ASP A 110 -0.18 4.85 -22.07
CA ASP A 110 0.90 5.77 -22.49
C ASP A 110 2.33 5.40 -22.08
N ASP A 111 2.60 4.29 -21.39
CA ASP A 111 3.95 4.06 -20.83
C ASP A 111 4.64 2.73 -21.20
N ILE A 112 4.27 2.03 -22.29
CA ILE A 112 4.95 0.78 -22.62
C ILE A 112 5.33 0.69 -24.12
N ILE A 113 6.52 1.09 -24.44
CA ILE A 113 7.23 0.58 -25.63
C ILE A 113 8.70 0.30 -25.27
N ILE A 114 9.07 -0.98 -25.56
CA ILE A 114 10.41 -1.51 -25.83
C ILE A 114 11.25 -2.03 -24.65
N GLN A 115 11.31 -3.34 -24.58
CA GLN A 115 12.33 -4.32 -24.16
C GLN A 115 11.77 -5.46 -23.29
N GLN A 116 11.03 -6.46 -23.83
CA GLN A 116 10.21 -7.20 -22.88
C GLN A 116 9.77 -8.64 -23.15
N GLU A 117 10.29 -9.41 -24.05
CA GLU A 117 9.70 -10.76 -24.21
C GLU A 117 10.06 -11.76 -23.08
N GLN A 118 11.25 -11.67 -22.47
CA GLN A 118 11.62 -12.56 -21.36
C GLN A 118 11.22 -12.03 -19.97
N LYS A 119 11.12 -10.70 -19.81
CA LYS A 119 10.64 -10.08 -18.56
C LYS A 119 9.13 -10.24 -18.38
N THR A 120 8.35 -10.23 -19.47
CA THR A 120 6.89 -10.41 -19.45
C THR A 120 6.48 -11.78 -18.95
N ALA A 121 7.08 -12.87 -19.43
CA ALA A 121 6.70 -14.23 -19.02
C ALA A 121 6.92 -14.50 -17.53
N LEU A 122 8.00 -13.96 -16.93
CA LEU A 122 8.26 -14.08 -15.50
C LEU A 122 7.29 -13.18 -14.69
N ALA A 123 7.04 -11.96 -15.16
CA ALA A 123 6.09 -11.04 -14.54
C ALA A 123 4.67 -11.61 -14.53
N ASP A 124 4.23 -12.19 -15.66
CA ASP A 124 2.91 -12.82 -15.77
C ASP A 124 2.79 -14.04 -14.85
N LYS A 125 3.84 -14.85 -14.75
CA LYS A 125 3.85 -15.99 -13.84
C LYS A 125 3.76 -15.58 -12.37
N ILE A 126 4.45 -14.50 -11.99
CA ILE A 126 4.38 -13.93 -10.63
C ILE A 126 3.00 -13.32 -10.38
N LYS A 127 2.44 -12.59 -11.34
CA LYS A 127 1.10 -12.03 -11.27
C LYS A 127 0.05 -13.13 -11.07
N GLN A 128 0.17 -14.24 -11.79
CA GLN A 128 -0.66 -15.42 -11.60
C GLN A 128 -0.51 -16.01 -10.19
N CYS A 129 0.73 -16.19 -9.70
CA CYS A 129 0.97 -16.70 -8.35
C CYS A 129 0.40 -15.78 -7.25
N ILE A 130 0.52 -14.46 -7.42
CA ILE A 130 -0.08 -13.51 -6.47
C ILE A 130 -1.60 -13.57 -6.55
N GLY A 131 -2.18 -13.79 -7.73
CA GLY A 131 -3.62 -13.97 -7.92
C GLY A 131 -4.22 -15.18 -7.19
N LEU A 132 -3.39 -16.18 -6.84
CA LEU A 132 -3.80 -17.35 -6.03
C LEU A 132 -3.91 -17.04 -4.54
N LEU A 133 -3.34 -15.92 -4.09
CA LEU A 133 -3.41 -15.48 -2.71
C LEU A 133 -4.78 -14.86 -2.41
N SER A 134 -5.26 -15.05 -1.17
CA SER A 134 -6.43 -14.30 -0.72
C SER A 134 -6.13 -12.79 -0.69
N LYS A 135 -7.16 -11.94 -0.77
CA LYS A 135 -7.05 -10.47 -0.70
C LYS A 135 -6.19 -10.00 0.48
N ARG A 136 -6.37 -10.61 1.66
CA ARG A 136 -5.57 -10.31 2.87
C ARG A 136 -4.12 -10.77 2.74
N GLN A 137 -3.87 -11.90 2.08
CA GLN A 137 -2.52 -12.39 1.82
C GLN A 137 -1.78 -11.49 0.81
N GLN A 138 -2.48 -10.98 -0.19
CA GLN A 138 -1.91 -10.01 -1.14
C GLN A 138 -1.53 -8.70 -0.43
N GLU A 139 -2.42 -8.19 0.44
CA GLU A 139 -2.17 -6.99 1.23
C GLU A 139 -0.94 -7.13 2.12
N ILE A 140 -0.81 -8.24 2.85
CA ILE A 140 0.34 -8.44 3.75
C ILE A 140 1.66 -8.59 2.99
N ILE A 141 1.67 -9.23 1.82
CA ILE A 141 2.85 -9.31 0.94
C ILE A 141 3.24 -7.91 0.47
N TYR A 142 2.27 -7.09 0.04
CA TYR A 142 2.51 -5.71 -0.36
C TYR A 142 3.12 -4.89 0.78
N LEU A 143 2.51 -4.88 1.96
CA LEU A 143 2.99 -4.14 3.13
C LEU A 143 4.40 -4.60 3.53
N ARG A 144 4.66 -5.91 3.54
CA ARG A 144 5.94 -6.47 3.99
C ARG A 144 7.07 -6.22 3.01
N PHE A 145 6.83 -6.44 1.72
CA PHE A 145 7.89 -6.49 0.71
C PHE A 145 7.98 -5.22 -0.12
N TYR A 146 6.88 -4.54 -0.38
CA TYR A 146 6.90 -3.27 -1.12
C TYR A 146 7.17 -2.08 -0.20
N LEU A 147 6.48 -2.01 0.95
CA LEU A 147 6.64 -0.92 1.91
C LEU A 147 7.66 -1.22 3.01
N ASN A 148 8.27 -2.39 3.01
CA ASN A 148 9.22 -2.85 4.02
C ASN A 148 8.72 -2.68 5.47
N ALA A 149 7.41 -2.78 5.67
CA ALA A 149 6.79 -2.61 6.97
C ALA A 149 7.17 -3.75 7.92
N SER A 150 7.42 -3.43 9.17
CA SER A 150 7.64 -4.41 10.25
C SER A 150 6.35 -5.16 10.60
N ALA A 151 6.46 -6.31 11.24
CA ALA A 151 5.28 -7.05 11.68
C ALA A 151 4.38 -6.26 12.63
N GLY A 152 4.95 -5.34 13.41
CA GLY A 152 4.19 -4.44 14.30
C GLY A 152 3.38 -3.42 13.51
N GLU A 153 3.99 -2.78 12.52
CA GLU A 153 3.33 -1.80 11.64
C GLU A 153 2.23 -2.45 10.79
N ILE A 154 2.50 -3.65 10.26
CA ILE A 154 1.49 -4.44 9.54
C ILE A 154 0.31 -4.77 10.45
N ALA A 155 0.57 -5.20 11.68
CA ALA A 155 -0.46 -5.50 12.68
C ALA A 155 -1.35 -4.27 12.93
N ASP A 156 -0.72 -3.10 13.04
CA ASP A 156 -1.41 -1.83 13.21
C ASP A 156 -2.23 -1.40 11.99
N ILE A 157 -1.66 -1.50 10.77
CA ILE A 157 -2.33 -1.13 9.52
C ILE A 157 -3.53 -2.04 9.27
N MET A 158 -3.33 -3.37 9.38
CA MET A 158 -4.34 -4.38 9.08
C MET A 158 -5.30 -4.66 10.25
N GLN A 159 -5.09 -4.03 11.40
CA GLN A 159 -5.85 -4.25 12.64
C GLN A 159 -5.85 -5.73 13.07
N LEU A 160 -4.67 -6.32 13.07
CA LEU A 160 -4.39 -7.69 13.49
C LEU A 160 -3.49 -7.71 14.73
N ASN A 161 -3.43 -8.84 15.43
CA ASN A 161 -2.35 -9.07 16.37
C ASN A 161 -1.09 -9.57 15.64
N ARG A 162 0.09 -9.43 16.26
CA ARG A 162 1.37 -9.82 15.64
C ARG A 162 1.42 -11.30 15.25
N GLN A 163 0.84 -12.18 16.05
CA GLN A 163 0.80 -13.61 15.74
C GLN A 163 0.01 -13.89 14.47
N SER A 164 -1.14 -13.23 14.30
CA SER A 164 -1.95 -13.34 13.06
C SER A 164 -1.20 -12.82 11.84
N VAL A 165 -0.38 -11.77 11.99
CA VAL A 165 0.50 -11.28 10.91
C VAL A 165 1.51 -12.34 10.51
N TYR A 166 2.20 -12.96 11.47
CA TYR A 166 3.17 -14.03 11.16
C TYR A 166 2.51 -15.22 10.48
N ASN A 167 1.37 -15.68 11.00
CA ASN A 167 0.64 -16.80 10.42
C ASN A 167 0.20 -16.48 8.98
N LEU A 168 -0.41 -15.32 8.77
CA LEU A 168 -0.90 -14.91 7.46
C LEU A 168 0.24 -14.74 6.44
N LEU A 169 1.39 -14.20 6.87
CA LEU A 169 2.57 -14.07 6.03
C LEU A 169 3.18 -15.43 5.68
N GLN A 170 3.28 -16.34 6.67
CA GLN A 170 3.77 -17.68 6.45
C GLN A 170 2.88 -18.45 5.48
N ASP A 171 1.56 -18.39 5.64
CA ASP A 171 0.60 -19.04 4.75
C ASP A 171 0.70 -18.48 3.32
N ALA A 172 0.83 -17.15 3.16
CA ALA A 172 1.02 -16.53 1.85
C ALA A 172 2.30 -17.03 1.18
N LEU A 173 3.43 -17.04 1.92
CA LEU A 173 4.72 -17.50 1.39
C LEU A 173 4.71 -19.00 1.07
N ASN A 174 4.04 -19.83 1.87
CA ASN A 174 3.91 -21.25 1.59
C ASN A 174 3.10 -21.52 0.32
N LYS A 175 2.00 -20.79 0.11
CA LYS A 175 1.22 -20.88 -1.14
C LYS A 175 2.06 -20.47 -2.34
N LEU A 176 2.79 -19.35 -2.25
CA LEU A 176 3.69 -18.93 -3.33
C LEU A 176 4.75 -19.99 -3.65
N ARG A 177 5.36 -20.63 -2.62
CA ARG A 177 6.34 -21.72 -2.81
C ARG A 177 5.75 -22.94 -3.51
N GLN A 178 4.54 -23.34 -3.16
CA GLN A 178 3.86 -24.48 -3.79
C GLN A 178 3.63 -24.29 -5.29
N HIS A 179 3.36 -23.05 -5.72
CA HIS A 179 3.06 -22.74 -7.13
C HIS A 179 4.28 -22.37 -7.97
N THR A 180 5.37 -21.94 -7.32
CA THR A 180 6.61 -21.56 -8.04
C THR A 180 7.65 -22.68 -8.12
N GLY A 181 7.47 -23.79 -7.37
CA GLY A 181 8.40 -24.91 -7.34
C GLY A 181 9.77 -24.55 -6.75
N ALA A 182 10.79 -25.35 -7.07
CA ALA A 182 12.18 -25.19 -6.56
C ALA A 182 12.88 -23.87 -6.96
N TYR A 183 12.26 -23.05 -7.80
CA TYR A 183 12.76 -21.72 -8.19
C TYR A 183 12.54 -20.62 -7.15
N PHE A 184 11.86 -20.91 -6.04
CA PHE A 184 11.67 -19.95 -4.95
C PHE A 184 12.92 -19.87 -4.06
N LYS A 185 14.04 -19.41 -4.63
CA LYS A 185 15.19 -18.94 -3.85
C LYS A 185 14.88 -17.56 -3.29
N PRO A 186 15.54 -17.11 -2.19
CA PRO A 186 15.36 -15.75 -1.62
C PRO A 186 15.57 -14.62 -2.67
N ALA A 187 16.31 -14.89 -3.75
CA ALA A 187 16.42 -14.00 -4.90
C ALA A 187 15.09 -13.73 -5.63
N LEU A 188 14.12 -14.65 -5.56
CA LEU A 188 12.78 -14.45 -6.13
C LEU A 188 11.88 -13.55 -5.28
N ALA A 189 12.08 -13.50 -3.96
CA ALA A 189 11.42 -12.51 -3.12
C ALA A 189 11.83 -11.08 -3.56
N LEU A 190 13.11 -10.88 -3.88
CA LEU A 190 13.62 -9.63 -4.45
C LEU A 190 13.05 -9.37 -5.86
N SER A 191 12.86 -10.41 -6.68
CA SER A 191 12.26 -10.28 -8.01
C SER A 191 10.76 -9.95 -7.93
N ILE A 192 10.04 -10.51 -6.98
CA ILE A 192 8.63 -10.18 -6.71
C ILE A 192 8.50 -8.70 -6.29
N ILE A 193 9.40 -8.22 -5.43
CA ILE A 193 9.48 -6.82 -5.04
C ILE A 193 9.76 -5.95 -6.27
N LEU A 194 10.76 -6.32 -7.07
CA LEU A 194 11.16 -5.56 -8.26
C LEU A 194 10.05 -5.51 -9.31
N ILE A 195 9.29 -6.60 -9.49
CA ILE A 195 8.17 -6.65 -10.45
C ILE A 195 6.95 -5.90 -9.93
N LEU A 196 6.64 -5.96 -8.63
CA LEU A 196 5.61 -5.12 -8.03
C LEU A 196 5.97 -3.62 -8.14
N VAL A 197 7.25 -3.28 -8.10
CA VAL A 197 7.75 -1.91 -8.34
C VAL A 197 7.64 -1.55 -9.82
N LEU A 198 8.07 -2.42 -10.74
CA LEU A 198 8.08 -2.15 -12.18
C LEU A 198 6.69 -2.19 -12.83
N SER A 199 5.72 -2.89 -12.23
CA SER A 199 4.32 -2.86 -12.70
C SER A 199 3.54 -1.63 -12.23
N GLN A 200 4.20 -0.70 -11.55
CA GLN A 200 3.64 0.55 -11.03
C GLN A 200 4.28 1.80 -11.70
N LEU A 201 5.27 1.60 -12.57
CA LEU A 201 5.82 2.60 -13.47
C LEU A 201 5.13 2.53 -14.83
#